data_e9810ed13766a7eadae6f75434fc6c19
#
_entry.id   e9810ed13766a7eadae6f75434fc6c19
#
_cell.length_a   1.000
_cell.length_b   1.000
_cell.length_c   1.000
_cell.angle_alpha   90.00
_cell.angle_beta   90.00
_cell.angle_gamma   90.00
#
_symmetry.space_group_name_H-M   'P 1'
#
loop_
_entity.id
_entity.type
_entity.pdbx_description
1 polymer ?
#
loop_
_entity_poly.entity_id
_entity_poly.type
_entity_poly.pdbx_seq_one_letter_code
_entity_poly.pdbx_strand_id
1 'polypeptide(L)'
;GKNSEHRSVLVTEQIDWLKKDLAHVSKDTPIILSMHIELFNSPGLGTTLTYKLDVSNAAALEDILDDYEEVHIFTAHSHKISNRDETMTKNSIYEHNAGAVCAGWWTAGMYNHKANVATDGAPAGYTVVKVKGKDITWQYKGTKYPITHQFRSYDRNTMDFSTNLHISAAGPEAKADWEVRAQTWMGKSTANEVYLNVWNYDSKWKVEVTENGNPLTVTRIQEYDPFHLIAYLKQRYMRGLEAGHPR
;
A
#
# COMPACT_ATOMS: atom_id res chain seq x y z
N GLY A 1 -22.32 -20.74 15.75
CA GLY A 1 -21.68 -19.73 14.99
C GLY A 1 -22.50 -19.40 13.77
N LYS A 2 -23.27 -18.33 13.77
CA LYS A 2 -24.00 -17.87 12.58
C LYS A 2 -23.06 -16.95 11.80
N ASN A 3 -23.01 -17.14 10.48
CA ASN A 3 -22.30 -16.34 9.51
C ASN A 3 -22.37 -14.85 9.85
N SER A 4 -21.29 -14.32 10.41
CA SER A 4 -21.07 -12.88 10.36
C SER A 4 -20.64 -12.56 8.94
N GLU A 5 -21.61 -12.32 8.07
CA GLU A 5 -21.31 -11.63 6.82
C GLU A 5 -20.69 -10.31 7.20
N HIS A 6 -19.40 -10.14 6.90
CA HIS A 6 -18.73 -8.85 7.02
C HIS A 6 -19.38 -7.93 5.98
N ARG A 7 -20.35 -7.14 6.40
CA ARG A 7 -21.00 -6.17 5.53
C ARG A 7 -20.13 -4.92 5.50
N SER A 8 -19.62 -4.61 4.32
CA SER A 8 -18.98 -3.32 4.03
C SER A 8 -20.03 -2.23 3.88
N VAL A 9 -20.85 -2.01 4.92
CA VAL A 9 -22.03 -1.15 4.90
C VAL A 9 -21.98 -0.21 6.10
N LEU A 10 -22.22 1.07 5.86
CA LEU A 10 -22.55 2.06 6.90
C LEU A 10 -24.08 2.05 7.06
N VAL A 11 -24.58 1.92 8.26
CA VAL A 11 -26.01 1.99 8.51
C VAL A 11 -26.49 3.44 8.44
N THR A 12 -27.77 3.63 8.10
CA THR A 12 -28.36 4.97 7.92
C THR A 12 -28.14 5.87 9.14
N GLU A 13 -28.23 5.30 10.31
CA GLU A 13 -28.01 6.03 11.59
C GLU A 13 -26.59 6.58 11.72
N GLN A 14 -25.58 5.87 11.18
CA GLN A 14 -24.18 6.35 11.17
C GLN A 14 -24.01 7.51 10.19
N ILE A 15 -24.62 7.41 9.02
CA ILE A 15 -24.62 8.48 8.00
C ILE A 15 -25.32 9.73 8.56
N ASP A 16 -26.49 9.57 9.17
CA ASP A 16 -27.27 10.67 9.74
C ASP A 16 -26.56 11.31 10.94
N TRP A 17 -25.91 10.49 11.76
CA TRP A 17 -25.06 10.99 12.85
C TRP A 17 -23.92 11.84 12.30
N LEU A 18 -23.16 11.33 11.32
CA LEU A 18 -22.03 12.04 10.73
C LEU A 18 -22.45 13.39 10.12
N LYS A 19 -23.59 13.42 9.40
CA LYS A 19 -24.15 14.67 8.86
C LYS A 19 -24.43 15.70 9.95
N LYS A 20 -25.02 15.27 11.07
CA LYS A 20 -25.34 16.15 12.18
C LYS A 20 -24.07 16.64 12.90
N ASP A 21 -23.12 15.77 13.12
CA ASP A 21 -21.86 16.09 13.78
C ASP A 21 -21.07 17.11 12.97
N LEU A 22 -20.90 16.86 11.69
CA LEU A 22 -20.15 17.73 10.78
C LEU A 22 -20.87 19.04 10.43
N ALA A 23 -22.18 19.14 10.62
CA ALA A 23 -22.94 20.37 10.37
C ALA A 23 -22.46 21.57 11.23
N HIS A 24 -21.76 21.31 12.32
CA HIS A 24 -21.22 22.33 13.24
C HIS A 24 -19.73 22.63 12.97
N VAL A 25 -19.13 21.95 11.99
CA VAL A 25 -17.72 22.11 11.65
C VAL A 25 -17.55 23.03 10.45
N SER A 26 -16.67 24.02 10.54
CA SER A 26 -16.34 24.90 9.42
C SER A 26 -15.74 24.10 8.27
N LYS A 27 -16.12 24.44 7.03
CA LYS A 27 -15.70 23.70 5.83
C LYS A 27 -14.20 23.78 5.51
N ASP A 28 -13.51 24.76 6.07
CA ASP A 28 -12.06 24.95 6.00
C ASP A 28 -11.30 24.18 7.09
N THR A 29 -12.02 23.43 7.95
CA THR A 29 -11.42 22.57 8.96
C THR A 29 -11.11 21.19 8.37
N PRO A 30 -9.86 20.72 8.40
CA PRO A 30 -9.52 19.39 7.94
C PRO A 30 -10.27 18.30 8.72
N ILE A 31 -10.82 17.34 8.03
CA ILE A 31 -11.55 16.21 8.61
C ILE A 31 -10.64 14.99 8.66
N ILE A 32 -10.56 14.35 9.82
CA ILE A 32 -9.93 13.05 10.00
C ILE A 32 -11.01 12.03 10.33
N LEU A 33 -11.23 11.09 9.40
CA LEU A 33 -12.13 9.97 9.58
C LEU A 33 -11.33 8.68 9.76
N SER A 34 -11.69 7.88 10.75
CA SER A 34 -11.10 6.55 10.95
C SER A 34 -12.18 5.49 10.80
N MET A 35 -11.92 4.52 9.92
CA MET A 35 -12.82 3.40 9.68
C MET A 35 -12.02 2.13 9.37
N HIS A 36 -12.60 0.95 9.56
CA HIS A 36 -11.86 -0.30 9.37
C HIS A 36 -11.70 -0.68 7.90
N ILE A 37 -12.78 -0.64 7.14
CA ILE A 37 -12.79 -1.06 5.73
C ILE A 37 -12.50 0.17 4.86
N GLU A 38 -11.68 -0.03 3.82
CA GLU A 38 -11.38 1.03 2.87
C GLU A 38 -12.64 1.50 2.13
N LEU A 39 -12.70 2.79 1.85
CA LEU A 39 -13.71 3.38 0.98
C LEU A 39 -13.53 2.88 -0.45
N PHE A 40 -12.29 2.84 -0.93
CA PHE A 40 -11.94 2.42 -2.28
C PHE A 40 -11.21 1.08 -2.31
N ASN A 41 -11.44 0.29 -3.37
CA ASN A 41 -10.58 -0.83 -3.67
C ASN A 41 -9.17 -0.34 -4.01
N SER A 42 -8.16 -1.13 -3.65
CA SER A 42 -6.83 -0.87 -4.17
C SER A 42 -6.87 -0.92 -5.70
N PRO A 43 -6.48 0.14 -6.41
CA PRO A 43 -6.29 0.03 -7.83
C PRO A 43 -5.21 -1.05 -8.03
N GLY A 44 -5.46 -1.98 -8.95
CA GLY A 44 -4.40 -2.87 -9.43
C GLY A 44 -3.34 -2.05 -10.18
N LEU A 45 -2.78 -2.62 -11.23
CA LEU A 45 -1.93 -1.86 -12.17
C LEU A 45 -2.73 -0.81 -12.99
N GLY A 46 -4.04 -0.70 -12.77
CA GLY A 46 -4.91 0.29 -13.40
C GLY A 46 -5.16 1.51 -12.51
N THR A 47 -5.63 2.59 -13.13
CA THR A 47 -5.86 3.88 -12.49
C THR A 47 -7.30 4.10 -12.03
N THR A 48 -8.23 3.20 -12.36
CA THR A 48 -9.64 3.37 -12.03
C THR A 48 -9.91 2.90 -10.61
N LEU A 49 -10.31 3.81 -9.74
CA LEU A 49 -10.81 3.48 -8.42
C LEU A 49 -12.24 2.92 -8.53
N THR A 50 -12.50 1.89 -7.74
CA THR A 50 -13.85 1.37 -7.50
C THR A 50 -14.08 1.35 -5.99
N TYR A 51 -15.35 1.47 -5.60
CA TYR A 51 -15.68 1.42 -4.18
C TYR A 51 -15.50 0.01 -3.61
N LYS A 52 -14.97 -0.08 -2.40
CA LYS A 52 -14.95 -1.29 -1.58
C LYS A 52 -16.15 -1.35 -0.64
N LEU A 53 -16.61 -0.22 -0.15
CA LEU A 53 -17.89 -0.09 0.51
C LEU A 53 -19.02 -0.39 -0.48
N ASP A 54 -20.20 -0.73 0.04
CA ASP A 54 -21.43 -0.69 -0.75
C ASP A 54 -21.55 0.67 -1.45
N VAL A 55 -21.82 0.66 -2.76
CA VAL A 55 -21.76 1.85 -3.60
C VAL A 55 -22.69 2.97 -3.09
N SER A 56 -23.86 2.61 -2.56
CA SER A 56 -24.80 3.59 -2.02
C SER A 56 -24.27 4.28 -0.77
N ASN A 57 -23.59 3.54 0.09
CA ASN A 57 -22.96 4.07 1.31
C ASN A 57 -21.70 4.90 0.99
N ALA A 58 -20.92 4.47 0.01
CA ALA A 58 -19.75 5.21 -0.43
C ALA A 58 -20.15 6.57 -0.98
N ALA A 59 -21.14 6.63 -1.86
CA ALA A 59 -21.67 7.88 -2.40
C ALA A 59 -22.22 8.80 -1.30
N ALA A 60 -22.98 8.25 -0.35
CA ALA A 60 -23.52 9.03 0.77
C ALA A 60 -22.42 9.58 1.69
N LEU A 61 -21.33 8.83 1.88
CA LEU A 61 -20.19 9.31 2.65
C LEU A 61 -19.43 10.41 1.89
N GLU A 62 -19.17 10.21 0.61
CA GLU A 62 -18.54 11.24 -0.23
C GLU A 62 -19.35 12.52 -0.24
N ASP A 63 -20.68 12.45 -0.45
CA ASP A 63 -21.57 13.62 -0.49
C ASP A 63 -21.51 14.46 0.82
N ILE A 64 -21.26 13.81 1.96
CA ILE A 64 -21.08 14.51 3.24
C ILE A 64 -19.72 15.20 3.31
N LEU A 65 -18.69 14.55 2.78
CA LEU A 65 -17.30 14.99 2.90
C LEU A 65 -16.91 15.99 1.81
N ASP A 66 -17.60 16.01 0.68
CA ASP A 66 -17.32 16.87 -0.50
C ASP A 66 -17.32 18.37 -0.18
N ASP A 67 -18.03 18.77 0.86
CA ASP A 67 -18.09 20.16 1.30
C ASP A 67 -16.81 20.65 2.01
N TYR A 68 -15.92 19.74 2.41
CA TYR A 68 -14.72 20.08 3.19
C TYR A 68 -13.49 20.20 2.31
N GLU A 69 -12.63 21.20 2.59
CA GLU A 69 -11.46 21.50 1.78
C GLU A 69 -10.38 20.40 1.85
N GLU A 70 -10.30 19.69 2.97
CA GLU A 70 -9.29 18.64 3.20
C GLU A 70 -9.88 17.52 4.06
N VAL A 71 -9.84 16.28 3.55
CA VAL A 71 -10.38 15.10 4.23
C VAL A 71 -9.34 13.97 4.19
N HIS A 72 -8.96 13.48 5.36
CA HIS A 72 -8.11 12.31 5.52
C HIS A 72 -8.91 11.13 6.09
N ILE A 73 -8.99 10.04 5.34
CA ILE A 73 -9.62 8.79 5.79
C ILE A 73 -8.53 7.76 6.09
N PHE A 74 -8.43 7.34 7.35
CA PHE A 74 -7.51 6.26 7.75
C PHE A 74 -8.25 4.95 7.80
N THR A 75 -7.81 3.99 6.98
CA THR A 75 -8.42 2.67 6.82
C THR A 75 -7.40 1.54 7.01
N ALA A 76 -7.88 0.29 7.01
CA ALA A 76 -7.04 -0.90 7.18
C ALA A 76 -7.61 -2.09 6.38
N HIS A 77 -8.01 -3.18 7.02
CA HIS A 77 -8.70 -4.37 6.53
C HIS A 77 -7.97 -5.19 5.47
N SER A 78 -7.51 -4.59 4.37
CA SER A 78 -6.82 -5.32 3.29
C SER A 78 -5.39 -5.73 3.66
N HIS A 79 -4.85 -5.22 4.77
CA HIS A 79 -3.46 -5.43 5.22
C HIS A 79 -2.42 -4.95 4.20
N LYS A 80 -2.80 -4.04 3.32
CA LYS A 80 -1.92 -3.37 2.36
C LYS A 80 -1.56 -1.98 2.87
N ILE A 81 -0.42 -1.48 2.42
CA ILE A 81 0.00 -0.11 2.67
C ILE A 81 -0.21 0.66 1.37
N SER A 82 -1.02 1.69 1.41
CA SER A 82 -1.25 2.55 0.23
C SER A 82 -1.83 3.90 0.62
N ASN A 83 -1.47 4.92 -0.15
CA ASN A 83 -2.11 6.23 -0.11
C ASN A 83 -2.87 6.46 -1.42
N ARG A 84 -4.03 7.06 -1.32
CA ARG A 84 -4.88 7.45 -2.45
C ARG A 84 -5.25 8.91 -2.26
N ASP A 85 -4.74 9.76 -3.10
CA ASP A 85 -4.94 11.19 -3.04
C ASP A 85 -6.10 11.66 -3.93
N GLU A 86 -6.34 12.95 -3.97
CA GLU A 86 -7.37 13.59 -4.74
C GLU A 86 -7.27 13.35 -6.26
N THR A 87 -6.13 12.93 -6.78
CA THR A 87 -6.00 12.57 -8.20
C THR A 87 -6.59 11.19 -8.50
N MET A 88 -6.74 10.37 -7.48
CA MET A 88 -7.30 9.03 -7.55
C MET A 88 -8.69 8.94 -6.93
N THR A 89 -9.06 9.89 -6.06
CA THR A 89 -10.34 9.98 -5.38
C THR A 89 -11.18 11.11 -5.96
N LYS A 90 -12.44 11.17 -5.57
CA LYS A 90 -13.32 12.28 -5.85
C LYS A 90 -13.04 13.38 -4.82
N ASN A 91 -12.88 14.62 -5.31
CA ASN A 91 -12.69 15.82 -4.48
C ASN A 91 -11.43 15.82 -3.60
N SER A 92 -11.54 16.39 -2.41
CA SER A 92 -10.46 16.59 -1.44
C SER A 92 -10.15 15.37 -0.55
N ILE A 93 -10.71 14.21 -0.87
CA ILE A 93 -10.58 13.00 -0.05
C ILE A 93 -9.21 12.34 -0.27
N TYR A 94 -8.51 12.14 0.82
CA TYR A 94 -7.24 11.44 0.89
C TYR A 94 -7.39 10.17 1.73
N GLU A 95 -7.32 8.99 1.12
CA GLU A 95 -7.42 7.73 1.85
C GLU A 95 -6.04 7.13 2.13
N HIS A 96 -5.76 6.88 3.40
CA HIS A 96 -4.56 6.22 3.90
C HIS A 96 -4.91 4.82 4.38
N ASN A 97 -4.50 3.80 3.63
CA ASN A 97 -4.67 2.44 4.08
C ASN A 97 -3.43 1.97 4.84
N ALA A 98 -3.60 1.72 6.12
CA ALA A 98 -2.54 1.26 7.01
C ALA A 98 -2.37 -0.25 6.94
N GLY A 99 -1.13 -0.72 6.88
CA GLY A 99 -0.80 -2.13 6.98
C GLY A 99 -1.18 -2.71 8.34
N ALA A 100 -1.29 -4.04 8.42
CA ALA A 100 -1.57 -4.73 9.66
C ALA A 100 -0.42 -4.56 10.65
N VAL A 101 -0.74 -4.30 11.92
CA VAL A 101 0.27 -4.23 13.00
C VAL A 101 0.58 -5.62 13.56
N CYS A 102 -0.34 -6.58 13.42
CA CYS A 102 -0.18 -7.93 13.95
C CYS A 102 0.72 -8.82 13.07
N ALA A 103 1.64 -9.54 13.71
CA ALA A 103 2.65 -10.37 13.05
C ALA A 103 2.07 -11.47 12.12
N GLY A 104 0.87 -11.97 12.38
CA GLY A 104 0.23 -13.01 11.58
C GLY A 104 -0.19 -12.59 10.16
N TRP A 105 -0.19 -11.31 9.88
CA TRP A 105 -0.68 -10.75 8.61
C TRP A 105 0.41 -10.14 7.73
N TRP A 106 1.66 -10.22 8.16
CA TRP A 106 2.80 -9.87 7.31
C TRP A 106 3.09 -11.02 6.36
N THR A 107 3.19 -10.70 5.09
CA THR A 107 3.19 -11.71 4.02
C THR A 107 4.30 -12.74 4.10
N ALA A 108 5.48 -12.37 4.59
CA ALA A 108 6.62 -13.28 4.67
C ALA A 108 6.83 -13.96 6.03
N GLY A 109 6.15 -13.49 7.08
CA GLY A 109 6.35 -14.03 8.44
C GLY A 109 6.05 -15.52 8.58
N MET A 110 5.13 -16.05 7.77
CA MET A 110 4.76 -17.47 7.73
C MET A 110 5.84 -18.38 7.12
N TYR A 111 6.69 -17.83 6.25
CA TYR A 111 7.63 -18.61 5.44
C TYR A 111 9.08 -18.33 5.78
N ASN A 112 9.35 -17.18 6.37
CA ASN A 112 10.68 -16.77 6.77
C ASN A 112 10.61 -16.02 8.10
N HIS A 113 10.94 -16.68 9.19
CA HIS A 113 10.82 -16.17 10.57
C HIS A 113 11.60 -14.88 10.86
N LYS A 114 12.41 -14.40 9.94
CA LYS A 114 13.25 -13.21 10.13
C LYS A 114 12.89 -12.04 9.24
N ALA A 115 12.02 -12.25 8.24
CA ALA A 115 11.68 -11.23 7.26
C ALA A 115 10.16 -11.01 7.23
N ASN A 116 9.69 -10.01 7.94
CA ASN A 116 8.32 -9.51 7.81
C ASN A 116 8.33 -8.43 6.73
N VAL A 117 7.56 -8.65 5.66
CA VAL A 117 7.47 -7.75 4.53
C VAL A 117 5.99 -7.57 4.14
N ALA A 118 5.60 -6.35 3.85
CA ALA A 118 4.29 -6.03 3.31
C ALA A 118 4.22 -6.34 1.81
N THR A 119 3.03 -6.26 1.22
CA THR A 119 2.82 -6.56 -0.21
C THR A 119 3.53 -5.59 -1.14
N ASP A 120 3.78 -4.37 -0.69
CA ASP A 120 4.56 -3.34 -1.38
C ASP A 120 6.08 -3.46 -1.15
N GLY A 121 6.54 -4.46 -0.42
CA GLY A 121 7.94 -4.64 -0.08
C GLY A 121 8.41 -3.85 1.15
N ALA A 122 7.56 -3.04 1.76
CA ALA A 122 7.91 -2.33 3.00
C ALA A 122 8.16 -3.31 4.16
N PRO A 123 9.06 -2.99 5.11
CA PRO A 123 9.20 -3.78 6.32
C PRO A 123 7.93 -3.68 7.18
N ALA A 124 7.78 -4.60 8.14
CA ALA A 124 6.76 -4.43 9.17
C ALA A 124 6.88 -3.05 9.83
N GLY A 125 5.77 -2.38 10.05
CA GLY A 125 5.79 -1.02 10.58
C GLY A 125 4.40 -0.45 10.80
N TYR A 126 4.35 0.86 10.95
CA TYR A 126 3.12 1.61 11.15
C TYR A 126 3.27 3.05 10.65
N THR A 127 2.17 3.68 10.32
CA THR A 127 2.15 5.08 9.92
C THR A 127 2.05 5.98 11.18
N VAL A 128 2.92 7.00 11.25
CA VAL A 128 2.86 8.05 12.25
C VAL A 128 2.24 9.28 11.62
N VAL A 129 1.11 9.70 12.14
CA VAL A 129 0.39 10.91 11.71
C VAL A 129 0.64 12.01 12.72
N LYS A 130 0.96 13.20 12.25
CA LYS A 130 1.11 14.41 13.08
C LYS A 130 0.10 15.45 12.63
N VAL A 131 -0.63 16.01 13.57
CA VAL A 131 -1.58 17.10 13.36
C VAL A 131 -1.10 18.32 14.13
N LYS A 132 -0.95 19.43 13.44
CA LYS A 132 -0.58 20.72 14.03
C LYS A 132 -1.46 21.82 13.44
N GLY A 133 -2.49 22.21 14.16
CA GLY A 133 -3.53 23.09 13.60
C GLY A 133 -4.21 22.40 12.43
N LYS A 134 -4.13 23.01 11.25
CA LYS A 134 -4.65 22.43 9.99
C LYS A 134 -3.62 21.57 9.24
N ASP A 135 -2.34 21.60 9.64
CA ASP A 135 -1.30 20.82 8.96
C ASP A 135 -1.38 19.34 9.38
N ILE A 136 -1.60 18.46 8.43
CA ILE A 136 -1.61 17.01 8.61
C ILE A 136 -0.45 16.41 7.82
N THR A 137 0.44 15.73 8.51
CA THR A 137 1.61 15.07 7.90
C THR A 137 1.71 13.62 8.37
N TRP A 138 2.32 12.76 7.55
CA TRP A 138 2.48 11.34 7.87
C TRP A 138 3.82 10.82 7.39
N GLN A 139 4.31 9.80 8.10
CA GLN A 139 5.52 9.07 7.78
C GLN A 139 5.37 7.60 8.13
N TYR A 140 5.96 6.72 7.34
CA TYR A 140 6.04 5.31 7.68
C TYR A 140 7.18 5.06 8.68
N LYS A 141 6.91 4.32 9.73
CA LYS A 141 7.92 3.88 10.70
C LYS A 141 8.13 2.38 10.55
N GLY A 142 9.13 1.99 9.78
CA GLY A 142 9.57 0.60 9.68
C GLY A 142 10.12 0.11 11.02
N THR A 143 9.71 -1.10 11.44
CA THR A 143 10.27 -1.76 12.64
C THR A 143 11.76 -1.99 12.43
N LYS A 144 12.57 -1.66 13.44
CA LYS A 144 14.04 -1.70 13.44
C LYS A 144 14.74 -0.65 12.56
N TYR A 145 14.00 0.23 11.88
CA TYR A 145 14.57 1.35 11.15
C TYR A 145 14.29 2.66 11.87
N PRO A 146 15.21 3.65 11.83
CA PRO A 146 14.86 5.01 12.26
C PRO A 146 13.74 5.58 11.39
N ILE A 147 12.97 6.53 11.93
CA ILE A 147 11.85 7.12 11.18
C ILE A 147 12.29 7.86 9.93
N THR A 148 13.54 8.29 9.87
CA THR A 148 14.15 8.94 8.70
C THR A 148 14.49 7.98 7.57
N HIS A 149 14.44 6.66 7.80
CA HIS A 149 14.71 5.65 6.79
C HIS A 149 13.39 5.21 6.15
N GLN A 150 13.13 5.65 4.93
CA GLN A 150 11.84 5.55 4.27
C GLN A 150 11.85 4.70 2.98
N PHE A 151 12.98 4.05 2.64
CA PHE A 151 13.08 3.31 1.38
C PHE A 151 14.05 2.12 1.48
N ARG A 152 14.01 1.27 0.47
CA ARG A 152 15.01 0.25 0.18
C ARG A 152 15.53 0.45 -1.24
N SER A 153 16.85 0.32 -1.42
CA SER A 153 17.48 0.41 -2.74
C SER A 153 17.86 -0.97 -3.28
N TYR A 154 17.84 -1.10 -4.59
CA TYR A 154 18.21 -2.29 -5.33
C TYR A 154 19.12 -1.92 -6.50
N ASP A 155 20.33 -2.47 -6.51
CA ASP A 155 21.28 -2.31 -7.60
C ASP A 155 20.98 -3.31 -8.72
N ARG A 156 20.48 -2.82 -9.86
CA ARG A 156 20.13 -3.65 -11.02
C ARG A 156 21.34 -4.26 -11.71
N ASN A 157 22.53 -3.73 -11.52
CA ASN A 157 23.74 -4.31 -12.10
C ASN A 157 24.15 -5.62 -11.41
N THR A 158 23.74 -5.79 -10.15
CA THR A 158 24.09 -6.97 -9.33
C THR A 158 22.93 -7.93 -9.14
N MET A 159 21.69 -7.45 -9.25
CA MET A 159 20.49 -8.29 -9.07
C MET A 159 20.18 -9.09 -10.33
N ASP A 160 20.08 -10.41 -10.15
CA ASP A 160 19.72 -11.35 -11.20
C ASP A 160 18.95 -12.53 -10.62
N PHE A 161 17.71 -12.68 -11.04
CA PHE A 161 16.82 -13.77 -10.62
C PHE A 161 16.81 -14.95 -11.59
N SER A 162 17.52 -14.88 -12.69
CA SER A 162 17.55 -15.94 -13.71
C SER A 162 18.26 -17.21 -13.24
N THR A 163 19.28 -17.08 -12.38
CA THR A 163 20.17 -18.20 -12.01
C THR A 163 19.85 -18.84 -10.66
N ASN A 164 19.24 -18.11 -9.73
CA ASN A 164 19.14 -18.52 -8.31
C ASN A 164 17.71 -18.86 -7.85
N LEU A 165 16.71 -18.81 -8.73
CA LEU A 165 15.33 -18.91 -8.33
C LEU A 165 14.61 -20.08 -9.00
N HIS A 166 15.18 -21.28 -8.82
CA HIS A 166 14.45 -22.49 -9.19
C HIS A 166 13.20 -22.61 -8.35
N ILE A 167 12.05 -22.40 -8.97
CA ILE A 167 10.73 -22.83 -8.46
C ILE A 167 10.40 -24.19 -9.05
N SER A 168 11.36 -25.11 -9.00
CA SER A 168 11.28 -26.43 -9.64
C SER A 168 10.12 -27.28 -9.09
N ALA A 169 9.75 -27.09 -7.86
CA ALA A 169 8.60 -27.77 -7.23
C ALA A 169 7.26 -27.12 -7.58
N ALA A 170 7.24 -25.94 -8.21
CA ALA A 170 6.02 -25.26 -8.57
C ALA A 170 5.39 -25.87 -9.84
N GLY A 171 4.06 -25.87 -9.91
CA GLY A 171 3.34 -26.25 -11.12
C GLY A 171 3.56 -25.28 -12.28
N PRO A 172 3.13 -25.63 -13.52
CA PRO A 172 3.33 -24.80 -14.71
C PRO A 172 2.75 -23.38 -14.56
N GLU A 173 1.57 -23.25 -13.98
CA GLU A 173 0.90 -21.96 -13.79
C GLU A 173 1.68 -21.04 -12.83
N ALA A 174 2.19 -21.58 -11.73
CA ALA A 174 3.01 -20.82 -10.79
C ALA A 174 4.34 -20.38 -11.41
N LYS A 175 4.92 -21.18 -12.30
CA LYS A 175 6.12 -20.81 -13.06
C LYS A 175 5.84 -19.68 -14.02
N ALA A 176 4.76 -19.76 -14.79
CA ALA A 176 4.36 -18.71 -15.73
C ALA A 176 4.06 -17.38 -15.00
N ASP A 177 3.33 -17.42 -13.88
CA ASP A 177 3.06 -16.23 -13.08
C ASP A 177 4.33 -15.64 -12.44
N TRP A 178 5.27 -16.50 -12.01
CA TRP A 178 6.58 -16.05 -11.54
C TRP A 178 7.38 -15.32 -12.63
N GLU A 179 7.45 -15.89 -13.83
CA GLU A 179 8.18 -15.30 -14.96
C GLU A 179 7.65 -13.90 -15.30
N VAL A 180 6.34 -13.73 -15.29
CA VAL A 180 5.70 -12.43 -15.52
C VAL A 180 6.06 -11.43 -14.40
N ARG A 181 5.94 -11.82 -13.13
CA ARG A 181 6.16 -10.91 -11.99
C ARG A 181 7.62 -10.57 -11.75
N ALA A 182 8.51 -11.49 -12.05
CA ALA A 182 9.93 -11.32 -11.84
C ALA A 182 10.66 -10.81 -13.10
N GLN A 183 9.97 -10.56 -14.20
CA GLN A 183 10.55 -10.25 -15.50
C GLN A 183 11.60 -9.15 -15.44
N THR A 184 11.31 -8.06 -14.76
CA THR A 184 12.25 -6.93 -14.58
C THR A 184 13.55 -7.34 -13.89
N TRP A 185 13.50 -8.38 -13.07
CA TRP A 185 14.62 -8.85 -12.25
C TRP A 185 15.37 -10.04 -12.87
N MET A 186 14.97 -10.50 -14.07
CA MET A 186 15.66 -11.55 -14.81
C MET A 186 16.83 -10.95 -15.59
N GLY A 187 18.02 -11.46 -15.32
CA GLY A 187 19.25 -10.92 -15.88
C GLY A 187 19.72 -9.62 -15.23
N LYS A 188 20.99 -9.33 -15.33
CA LYS A 188 21.59 -8.09 -14.84
C LYS A 188 21.33 -6.96 -15.82
N SER A 189 21.05 -5.77 -15.32
CA SER A 189 21.05 -4.57 -16.17
C SER A 189 22.48 -4.13 -16.44
N THR A 190 22.71 -3.58 -17.63
CA THR A 190 23.94 -2.88 -18.00
C THR A 190 23.75 -1.37 -18.05
N ALA A 191 22.56 -0.89 -17.72
CA ALA A 191 22.21 0.53 -17.83
C ALA A 191 22.62 1.37 -16.61
N ASN A 192 23.29 0.76 -15.62
CA ASN A 192 23.72 1.40 -14.37
C ASN A 192 22.55 2.03 -13.61
N GLU A 193 21.54 1.20 -13.34
CA GLU A 193 20.28 1.61 -12.70
C GLU A 193 20.21 1.18 -11.24
N VAL A 194 19.66 2.07 -10.40
CA VAL A 194 19.28 1.78 -9.02
C VAL A 194 17.77 1.98 -8.88
N TYR A 195 17.08 0.99 -8.37
CA TYR A 195 15.67 1.06 -8.08
C TYR A 195 15.45 1.36 -6.61
N LEU A 196 14.52 2.25 -6.32
CA LEU A 196 14.13 2.63 -4.97
C LEU A 196 12.69 2.21 -4.71
N ASN A 197 12.49 1.36 -3.70
CA ASN A 197 11.17 1.13 -3.14
C ASN A 197 10.96 2.11 -1.98
N VAL A 198 10.18 3.16 -2.22
CA VAL A 198 9.82 4.15 -1.19
C VAL A 198 8.60 3.64 -0.44
N TRP A 199 8.77 3.39 0.86
CA TRP A 199 7.73 2.79 1.70
C TRP A 199 6.57 3.75 1.95
N ASN A 200 5.34 3.25 1.85
CA ASN A 200 4.14 4.05 1.99
C ASN A 200 4.17 5.31 1.09
N TYR A 201 4.66 5.11 -0.16
CA TYR A 201 4.84 6.20 -1.11
C TYR A 201 3.59 7.05 -1.25
N ASP A 202 3.82 8.34 -1.37
CA ASP A 202 2.81 9.35 -1.59
C ASP A 202 3.10 10.12 -2.88
N SER A 203 2.09 10.35 -3.70
CA SER A 203 2.23 11.06 -4.98
C SER A 203 2.70 12.52 -4.82
N LYS A 204 2.44 13.12 -3.67
CA LYS A 204 2.86 14.50 -3.34
C LYS A 204 4.32 14.58 -2.86
N TRP A 205 4.94 13.43 -2.57
CA TRP A 205 6.34 13.42 -2.12
C TRP A 205 7.30 13.60 -3.29
N LYS A 206 8.32 14.41 -3.06
CA LYS A 206 9.44 14.57 -3.98
C LYS A 206 10.54 13.58 -3.62
N VAL A 207 10.98 12.80 -4.60
CA VAL A 207 12.14 11.90 -4.47
C VAL A 207 13.31 12.56 -5.20
N GLU A 208 14.38 12.86 -4.47
CA GLU A 208 15.59 13.41 -5.01
C GLU A 208 16.75 12.43 -4.78
N VAL A 209 17.50 12.17 -5.84
CA VAL A 209 18.68 11.29 -5.80
C VAL A 209 19.88 12.08 -6.31
N THR A 210 20.99 11.98 -5.60
CA THR A 210 22.24 12.62 -6.02
C THR A 210 23.39 11.63 -6.02
N GLU A 211 24.31 11.77 -6.96
CA GLU A 211 25.58 11.06 -6.99
C GLU A 211 26.72 12.08 -6.96
N ASN A 212 27.60 11.98 -5.96
CA ASN A 212 28.70 12.94 -5.75
C ASN A 212 28.25 14.42 -5.76
N GLY A 213 27.04 14.68 -5.22
CA GLY A 213 26.43 16.02 -5.18
C GLY A 213 25.71 16.45 -6.46
N ASN A 214 25.75 15.67 -7.52
CA ASN A 214 25.02 15.93 -8.76
C ASN A 214 23.65 15.26 -8.75
N PRO A 215 22.58 15.95 -9.16
CA PRO A 215 21.26 15.36 -9.22
C PRO A 215 21.17 14.30 -10.32
N LEU A 216 20.50 13.19 -10.02
CA LEU A 216 20.17 12.15 -10.99
C LEU A 216 18.71 12.26 -11.41
N THR A 217 18.41 11.83 -12.63
CA THR A 217 17.03 11.72 -13.11
C THR A 217 16.33 10.57 -12.38
N VAL A 218 15.16 10.88 -11.80
CA VAL A 218 14.31 9.90 -11.14
C VAL A 218 13.05 9.71 -11.98
N THR A 219 12.75 8.46 -12.33
CA THR A 219 11.52 8.09 -13.05
C THR A 219 10.68 7.18 -12.16
N ARG A 220 9.41 7.53 -11.97
CA ARG A 220 8.47 6.65 -11.27
C ARG A 220 8.06 5.51 -12.18
N ILE A 221 8.21 4.29 -11.68
CA ILE A 221 7.76 3.06 -12.33
C ILE A 221 6.84 2.28 -11.41
N GLN A 222 6.13 1.33 -11.96
CA GLN A 222 5.31 0.39 -11.21
C GLN A 222 5.85 -1.02 -11.44
N GLU A 223 6.40 -1.61 -10.40
CA GLU A 223 7.06 -2.91 -10.46
C GLU A 223 6.82 -3.74 -9.21
N TYR A 224 6.99 -5.04 -9.33
CA TYR A 224 7.00 -5.92 -8.16
C TYR A 224 8.28 -5.75 -7.36
N ASP A 225 8.13 -5.53 -6.06
CA ASP A 225 9.29 -5.43 -5.16
C ASP A 225 10.07 -6.74 -5.11
N PRO A 226 11.39 -6.74 -5.38
CA PRO A 226 12.18 -7.97 -5.45
C PRO A 226 12.31 -8.68 -4.10
N PHE A 227 12.30 -7.94 -3.00
CA PHE A 227 12.32 -8.55 -1.68
C PHE A 227 11.00 -9.27 -1.36
N HIS A 228 9.87 -8.70 -1.73
CA HIS A 228 8.57 -9.35 -1.62
C HIS A 228 8.49 -10.61 -2.52
N LEU A 229 8.98 -10.51 -3.75
CA LEU A 229 9.04 -11.66 -4.67
C LEU A 229 9.78 -12.84 -4.03
N ILE A 230 10.97 -12.62 -3.46
CA ILE A 230 11.80 -13.68 -2.89
C ILE A 230 11.28 -14.15 -1.53
N ALA A 231 10.99 -13.22 -0.63
CA ALA A 231 10.66 -13.54 0.75
C ALA A 231 9.26 -14.15 0.90
N TYR A 232 8.35 -13.83 -0.01
CA TYR A 232 6.97 -14.28 0.06
C TYR A 232 6.56 -15.12 -1.14
N LEU A 233 6.53 -14.57 -2.35
CA LEU A 233 5.91 -15.20 -3.50
C LEU A 233 6.62 -16.51 -3.90
N LYS A 234 7.94 -16.48 -4.00
CA LYS A 234 8.75 -17.68 -4.23
C LYS A 234 8.45 -18.78 -3.22
N GLN A 235 8.37 -18.43 -1.92
CA GLN A 235 8.12 -19.40 -0.87
C GLN A 235 6.74 -20.07 -1.00
N ARG A 236 5.75 -19.31 -1.45
CA ARG A 236 4.41 -19.85 -1.73
C ARG A 236 4.44 -20.84 -2.87
N TYR A 237 5.05 -20.48 -3.99
CA TYR A 237 5.13 -21.34 -5.17
C TYR A 237 5.89 -22.63 -4.88
N MET A 238 6.98 -22.57 -4.14
CA MET A 238 7.73 -23.76 -3.73
C MET A 238 6.92 -24.73 -2.85
N ARG A 239 5.83 -24.27 -2.24
CA ARG A 239 4.89 -25.07 -1.45
C ARG A 239 3.65 -25.49 -2.22
N GLY A 240 3.60 -25.28 -3.52
CA GLY A 240 2.44 -25.57 -4.37
C GLY A 240 1.22 -24.67 -4.10
N LEU A 241 1.45 -23.48 -3.54
CA LEU A 241 0.40 -22.50 -3.28
C LEU A 241 0.37 -21.47 -4.40
N GLU A 242 -0.83 -21.04 -4.79
CA GLU A 242 -1.00 -19.96 -5.76
C GLU A 242 -0.56 -18.59 -5.19
N ALA A 243 -0.40 -17.59 -6.06
CA ALA A 243 -0.06 -16.22 -5.68
C ALA A 243 -1.11 -15.51 -4.81
N GLY A 244 -2.17 -16.16 -4.43
CA GLY A 244 -3.31 -15.62 -3.69
C GLY A 244 -2.96 -14.79 -2.45
N HIS A 245 -3.93 -14.02 -1.97
CA HIS A 245 -3.80 -13.18 -0.79
C HIS A 245 -3.34 -13.97 0.44
N PRO A 246 -2.46 -13.40 1.28
CA PRO A 246 -2.25 -13.94 2.60
C PRO A 246 -3.58 -13.91 3.35
N ARG A 247 -3.99 -15.06 3.86
CA ARG A 247 -5.06 -15.16 4.85
C ARG A 247 -4.50 -14.89 6.22
#